data_20959d681fde604c3003f6ec5ddeb65e
#
_entry.id   20959d681fde604c3003f6ec5ddeb65e
#
_cell.length_a   1.000
_cell.length_b   1.000
_cell.length_c   1.000
_cell.angle_alpha   90.00
_cell.angle_beta   90.00
_cell.angle_gamma   90.00
#
_symmetry.space_group_name_H-M   'P 1'
#
loop_
_entity.id
_entity.type
_entity.pdbx_description
1 polymer ?
#
loop_
_entity_poly.entity_id
_entity_poly.type
_entity_poly.pdbx_seq_one_letter_code
_entity_poly.pdbx_strand_id
1 'polypeptide(L)'
;MIALDLPDAALSALRRSPEEFAREMRLAAAIHWYARGIISQEKASQIAGLSRTEFLLALAREQVPTFHVDFDQLQEELRRG
;
A
#
# COMPACT_ATOMS: atom_id res chain seq x y z
N MET A 1 17.79 2.23 -0.01
CA MET A 1 16.73 2.47 0.98
C MET A 1 16.59 3.94 1.28
N ILE A 2 15.38 4.43 1.30
CA ILE A 2 15.13 5.83 1.63
C ILE A 2 14.91 5.93 3.14
N ALA A 3 15.70 6.77 3.79
CA ALA A 3 15.50 7.06 5.20
C ALA A 3 14.75 8.39 5.32
N LEU A 4 13.63 8.37 6.04
CA LEU A 4 12.85 9.57 6.29
C LEU A 4 13.08 10.02 7.71
N ASP A 5 13.45 11.28 7.86
CA ASP A 5 13.66 11.89 9.17
C ASP A 5 12.37 12.63 9.54
N LEU A 6 11.59 12.01 10.41
CA LEU A 6 10.29 12.54 10.80
C LEU A 6 10.34 13.12 12.22
N PRO A 7 9.66 14.23 12.46
CA PRO A 7 9.60 14.77 13.82
C PRO A 7 8.83 13.83 14.75
N ASP A 8 9.25 13.79 16.01
CA ASP A 8 8.62 12.98 17.04
C ASP A 8 7.12 13.28 17.16
N ALA A 9 6.73 14.52 16.90
CA ALA A 9 5.35 14.91 16.97
C ALA A 9 4.46 14.14 16.01
N ALA A 10 4.99 13.79 14.82
CA ALA A 10 4.24 13.01 13.83
C ALA A 10 3.99 11.59 14.34
N LEU A 11 4.99 10.98 14.95
CA LEU A 11 4.87 9.63 15.52
C LEU A 11 3.89 9.62 16.69
N SER A 12 3.97 10.63 17.56
CA SER A 12 3.09 10.76 18.71
C SER A 12 1.64 10.95 18.28
N ALA A 13 1.40 11.74 17.25
CA ALA A 13 0.05 12.02 16.77
C ALA A 13 -0.67 10.75 16.30
N LEU A 14 0.09 9.83 15.70
CA LEU A 14 -0.48 8.57 15.19
C LEU A 14 -0.42 7.46 16.22
N ARG A 15 0.27 7.67 17.34
CA ARG A 15 0.43 6.67 18.40
C ARG A 15 0.98 5.35 17.86
N ARG A 16 1.97 5.44 16.98
CA ARG A 16 2.62 4.30 16.36
C ARG A 16 4.07 4.25 16.73
N SER A 17 4.63 3.04 16.80
CA SER A 17 6.08 2.89 16.88
C SER A 17 6.70 3.33 15.56
N PRO A 18 8.00 3.67 15.52
CA PRO A 18 8.65 4.02 14.25
C PRO A 18 8.53 2.93 13.19
N GLU A 19 8.61 1.67 13.57
CA GLU A 19 8.48 0.55 12.63
C GLU A 19 7.07 0.45 12.07
N GLU A 20 6.07 0.61 12.93
CA GLU A 20 4.67 0.59 12.50
C GLU A 20 4.37 1.77 11.59
N PHE A 21 4.89 2.95 11.94
CA PHE A 21 4.71 4.16 11.14
C PHE A 21 5.32 3.96 9.75
N ALA A 22 6.54 3.40 9.69
CA ALA A 22 7.21 3.15 8.41
C ALA A 22 6.41 2.19 7.54
N ARG A 23 5.86 1.14 8.12
CA ARG A 23 5.04 0.19 7.37
C ARG A 23 3.76 0.84 6.86
N GLU A 24 3.11 1.64 7.68
CA GLU A 24 1.91 2.34 7.26
C GLU A 24 2.19 3.35 6.15
N MET A 25 3.29 4.09 6.26
CA MET A 25 3.69 5.04 5.22
C MET A 25 3.95 4.33 3.90
N ARG A 26 4.67 3.21 3.94
CA ARG A 26 4.97 2.45 2.73
C ARG A 26 3.69 1.95 2.07
N LEU A 27 2.77 1.43 2.86
CA LEU A 27 1.50 0.96 2.34
C LEU A 27 0.68 2.12 1.77
N ALA A 28 0.59 3.22 2.50
CA ALA A 28 -0.15 4.40 2.05
C ALA A 28 0.41 4.95 0.75
N ALA A 29 1.73 5.04 0.64
CA ALA A 29 2.38 5.52 -0.57
C ALA A 29 2.13 4.58 -1.74
N ALA A 30 2.25 3.27 -1.51
CA ALA A 30 2.01 2.27 -2.54
C ALA A 30 0.57 2.34 -3.06
N ILE A 31 -0.40 2.45 -2.17
CA ILE A 31 -1.81 2.58 -2.54
C ILE A 31 -2.03 3.86 -3.34
N HIS A 32 -1.47 4.97 -2.87
CA HIS A 32 -1.62 6.26 -3.54
C HIS A 32 -1.10 6.22 -4.98
N TRP A 33 0.11 5.70 -5.16
CA TRP A 33 0.71 5.62 -6.49
C TRP A 33 -0.01 4.63 -7.40
N TYR A 34 -0.41 3.51 -6.84
CA TYR A 34 -1.15 2.50 -7.60
C TYR A 34 -2.51 3.06 -8.06
N ALA A 35 -3.23 3.72 -7.16
CA ALA A 35 -4.54 4.29 -7.48
C ALA A 35 -4.45 5.34 -8.58
N ARG A 36 -3.31 6.03 -8.68
CA ARG A 36 -3.08 7.03 -9.72
C ARG A 36 -2.50 6.45 -11.01
N GLY A 37 -2.28 5.15 -11.06
CA GLY A 37 -1.73 4.51 -12.23
C GLY A 37 -0.24 4.75 -12.45
N ILE A 38 0.47 5.21 -11.43
CA ILE A 38 1.90 5.53 -11.53
C ILE A 38 2.77 4.27 -11.50
N ILE A 39 2.36 3.29 -10.70
CA ILE A 39 3.10 2.03 -10.55
C ILE A 39 2.17 0.84 -10.75
N SER A 40 2.76 -0.29 -11.12
CA SER A 40 2.00 -1.54 -11.26
C SER A 40 1.62 -2.10 -9.90
N GLN A 41 0.67 -3.02 -9.90
CA GLN A 41 0.28 -3.72 -8.69
C GLN A 41 1.44 -4.47 -8.06
N GLU A 42 2.27 -5.09 -8.89
CA GLU A 42 3.45 -5.81 -8.42
C GLU A 42 4.42 -4.87 -7.70
N LYS A 43 4.69 -3.72 -8.31
CA LYS A 43 5.58 -2.73 -7.69
C LYS A 43 4.99 -2.18 -6.42
N ALA A 44 3.68 -1.93 -6.42
CA ALA A 44 3.01 -1.41 -5.23
C ALA A 44 3.10 -2.40 -4.07
N SER A 45 2.86 -3.69 -4.32
CA SER A 45 2.96 -4.68 -3.27
C SER A 45 4.39 -4.81 -2.74
N GLN A 46 5.40 -4.71 -3.62
CA GLN A 46 6.79 -4.72 -3.21
C GLN A 46 7.13 -3.52 -2.34
N ILE A 47 6.66 -2.34 -2.70
CA ILE A 47 6.89 -1.12 -1.91
C ILE A 47 6.24 -1.26 -0.54
N ALA A 48 5.03 -1.81 -0.49
CA ALA A 48 4.31 -2.01 0.76
C ALA A 48 4.90 -3.14 1.61
N GLY A 49 5.74 -3.99 1.03
CA GLY A 49 6.29 -5.14 1.73
C GLY A 49 5.26 -6.25 1.93
N LEU A 50 4.31 -6.35 1.02
CA LEU A 50 3.21 -7.32 1.10
C LEU A 50 3.22 -8.23 -0.13
N SER A 51 2.59 -9.38 0.00
CA SER A 51 2.26 -10.20 -1.15
C SER A 51 1.16 -9.51 -1.97
N ARG A 52 0.94 -9.96 -3.20
CA ARG A 52 -0.15 -9.44 -4.02
C ARG A 52 -1.50 -9.58 -3.33
N THR A 53 -1.75 -10.77 -2.78
CA THR A 53 -3.01 -11.04 -2.10
C THR A 53 -3.20 -10.11 -0.91
N GLU A 54 -2.14 -9.93 -0.10
CA GLU A 54 -2.19 -9.04 1.04
C GLU A 54 -2.43 -7.60 0.61
N PHE A 55 -1.80 -7.18 -0.49
CA PHE A 55 -1.98 -5.83 -1.00
C PHE A 55 -3.41 -5.60 -1.49
N LEU A 56 -3.98 -6.59 -2.20
CA LEU A 56 -5.36 -6.51 -2.67
C LEU A 56 -6.35 -6.42 -1.50
N LEU A 57 -6.10 -7.19 -0.45
CA LEU A 57 -6.91 -7.12 0.75
C LEU A 57 -6.80 -5.76 1.43
N ALA A 58 -5.60 -5.17 1.43
CA ALA A 58 -5.39 -3.84 1.97
C ALA A 58 -6.16 -2.78 1.18
N LEU A 59 -6.16 -2.88 -0.15
CA LEU A 59 -6.93 -1.98 -1.01
C LEU A 59 -8.43 -2.05 -0.67
N ALA A 60 -8.94 -3.25 -0.52
CA ALA A 60 -10.34 -3.47 -0.19
C ALA A 60 -10.69 -2.87 1.18
N ARG A 61 -9.81 -3.07 2.16
CA ARG A 61 -9.98 -2.54 3.51
C ARG A 61 -10.02 -1.03 3.55
N GLU A 62 -9.14 -0.40 2.77
CA GLU A 62 -9.02 1.05 2.73
C GLU A 62 -10.12 1.69 1.88
N GLN A 63 -10.95 0.91 1.23
CA GLN A 63 -12.02 1.40 0.35
C GLN A 63 -11.50 2.38 -0.69
N VAL A 64 -10.34 2.06 -1.25
CA VAL A 64 -9.69 2.94 -2.23
C VAL A 64 -10.55 3.00 -3.49
N PRO A 65 -10.82 4.22 -4.02
CA PRO A 65 -11.49 4.33 -5.32
C PRO A 65 -10.57 3.69 -6.36
N THR A 66 -11.05 2.61 -6.96
CA THR A 66 -10.22 1.78 -7.82
C THR A 66 -10.50 2.05 -9.28
N PHE A 67 -10.14 3.25 -9.72
CA PHE A 67 -10.34 3.63 -11.12
C PHE A 67 -9.50 2.80 -12.09
N HIS A 68 -8.46 2.17 -11.58
CA HIS A 68 -7.51 1.39 -12.37
C HIS A 68 -7.61 -0.11 -12.10
N VAL A 69 -8.57 -0.54 -11.26
CA VAL A 69 -8.75 -1.95 -10.97
C VAL A 69 -9.88 -2.49 -11.85
N ASP A 70 -9.49 -3.35 -12.78
CA ASP A 70 -10.42 -4.14 -13.56
C ASP A 70 -10.80 -5.36 -12.73
N PHE A 71 -12.10 -5.59 -12.54
CA PHE A 71 -12.56 -6.75 -11.78
C PHE A 71 -12.06 -8.06 -12.36
N ASP A 72 -12.01 -8.16 -13.69
CA ASP A 72 -11.51 -9.36 -14.34
C ASP A 72 -10.03 -9.58 -14.02
N GLN A 73 -9.25 -8.52 -14.07
CA GLN A 73 -7.84 -8.57 -13.72
C GLN A 73 -7.66 -8.94 -12.25
N LEU A 74 -8.49 -8.37 -11.38
CA LEU A 74 -8.44 -8.66 -9.97
C LEU A 74 -8.73 -10.13 -9.69
N GLN A 75 -9.76 -10.68 -10.31
CA GLN A 75 -10.11 -12.08 -10.17
C GLN A 75 -8.98 -12.99 -10.66
N GLU A 76 -8.38 -12.61 -11.78
CA GLU A 76 -7.26 -13.36 -12.34
C GLU A 76 -6.06 -13.37 -11.39
N GLU A 77 -5.76 -12.21 -10.81
CA GLU A 77 -4.66 -12.09 -9.84
C GLU A 77 -4.90 -12.95 -8.61
N LEU A 78 -6.14 -12.97 -8.12
CA LEU A 78 -6.49 -13.78 -6.97
C LEU A 78 -6.39 -15.27 -7.26
N ARG A 79 -6.73 -15.67 -8.48
CA ARG A 79 -6.61 -17.08 -8.89
C ARG A 79 -5.15 -17.53 -9.02
N ARG A 80 -4.29 -16.61 -9.42
CA ARG A 80 -2.86 -16.92 -9.53
C ARG A 80 -2.18 -16.99 -8.17
N GLY A 81 -2.80 -16.44 -7.18
CA GLY A 81 -2.42 -16.43 -5.82
C GLY A 81 -1.46 -16.38 -5.15
#